data_6c14a29166ed973390eedc20ca3b5dfe
#
_entry.id   6c14a29166ed973390eedc20ca3b5dfe
#
_cell.length_a   1.000
_cell.length_b   1.000
_cell.length_c   1.000
_cell.angle_alpha   90.00
_cell.angle_beta   90.00
_cell.angle_gamma   90.00
#
_symmetry.space_group_name_H-M   'P 1'
#
loop_
_entity.id
_entity.type
_entity.pdbx_description
1 polymer ?
#
loop_
_entity_poly.entity_id
_entity_poly.type
_entity_poly.pdbx_seq_one_letter_code
_entity_poly.pdbx_strand_id
1 'polypeptide(L)'
;MTETDPRPFVGEPLALDLLNTRWKEHGHDEDLLDSPSGLHVWLAGHGLADRFPADTASLEAVLLAREALSAAVTAPGSASAARQVDDVLAHGRIRPTLTAEGPGEATEFEDPAWGAAWTAARDYLRLLTTAADRIRLCDQPDCIRYFFDTSRNGGRRWCSMALCGNRAKAARHYARTRHTGV
;
A
#
# COMPACT_ATOMS: atom_id res chain seq x y z
N MET A 1 -5.44 -5.25 -24.41
CA MET A 1 -6.28 -4.22 -23.74
C MET A 1 -5.77 -4.12 -22.32
N THR A 2 -5.14 -3.01 -21.97
CA THR A 2 -4.73 -2.75 -20.58
C THR A 2 -5.99 -2.58 -19.74
N GLU A 3 -6.21 -3.50 -18.84
CA GLU A 3 -7.32 -3.43 -17.88
C GLU A 3 -7.08 -2.21 -16.98
N THR A 4 -8.09 -1.34 -16.89
CA THR A 4 -7.99 -0.10 -16.11
C THR A 4 -8.15 -0.45 -14.62
N ASP A 5 -7.30 0.10 -13.76
CA ASP A 5 -7.39 -0.07 -12.31
C ASP A 5 -8.76 0.46 -11.80
N PRO A 6 -9.62 -0.39 -11.20
CA PRO A 6 -10.95 0.01 -10.74
C PRO A 6 -10.91 0.78 -9.41
N ARG A 7 -9.77 0.81 -8.74
CA ARG A 7 -9.67 1.43 -7.41
C ARG A 7 -9.87 2.94 -7.48
N PRO A 8 -10.65 3.52 -6.56
CA PRO A 8 -10.89 4.96 -6.55
C PRO A 8 -9.70 5.78 -6.01
N PHE A 9 -8.67 5.10 -5.48
CA PHE A 9 -7.49 5.73 -4.89
C PHE A 9 -6.24 4.90 -5.15
N VAL A 10 -5.30 5.47 -5.90
CA VAL A 10 -4.03 4.87 -6.32
C VAL A 10 -2.89 5.89 -6.21
N GLY A 11 -1.64 5.43 -6.34
CA GLY A 11 -0.47 6.30 -6.41
C GLY A 11 0.19 6.62 -5.07
N GLU A 12 -0.15 5.91 -4.01
CA GLU A 12 0.64 5.91 -2.77
C GLU A 12 1.94 5.08 -2.97
N PRO A 13 2.93 5.21 -2.07
CA PRO A 13 4.09 4.33 -2.07
C PRO A 13 3.68 2.86 -2.10
N LEU A 14 4.49 2.01 -2.75
CA LEU A 14 4.14 0.63 -3.09
C LEU A 14 3.59 -0.18 -1.90
N ALA A 15 4.21 -0.05 -0.73
CA ALA A 15 3.76 -0.72 0.49
C ALA A 15 2.34 -0.30 0.91
N LEU A 16 2.02 0.98 0.85
CA LEU A 16 0.71 1.50 1.24
C LEU A 16 -0.32 1.28 0.13
N ASP A 17 0.09 1.33 -1.12
CA ASP A 17 -0.76 1.03 -2.25
C ASP A 17 -1.18 -0.45 -2.24
N LEU A 18 -0.29 -1.37 -1.79
CA LEU A 18 -0.63 -2.77 -1.55
C LEU A 18 -1.73 -2.93 -0.48
N LEU A 19 -1.68 -2.19 0.62
CA LEU A 19 -2.75 -2.18 1.62
C LEU A 19 -4.06 -1.65 1.05
N ASN A 20 -3.99 -0.67 0.15
CA ASN A 20 -5.15 -0.05 -0.50
C ASN A 20 -5.72 -0.87 -1.67
N THR A 21 -5.21 -2.07 -1.93
CA THR A 21 -5.85 -3.02 -2.85
C THR A 21 -7.18 -3.54 -2.31
N ARG A 22 -7.42 -3.40 -1.01
CA ARG A 22 -8.75 -3.54 -0.40
C ARG A 22 -9.38 -2.15 -0.18
N TRP A 23 -10.64 -2.01 -0.55
CA TRP A 23 -11.38 -0.76 -0.29
C TRP A 23 -12.86 -1.03 -0.01
N LYS A 24 -13.55 0.00 0.47
CA LYS A 24 -15.01 -0.03 0.61
C LYS A 24 -15.64 0.81 -0.47
N GLU A 25 -16.63 0.25 -1.16
CA GLU A 25 -17.42 0.92 -2.16
C GLU A 25 -18.91 0.65 -1.92
N HIS A 26 -19.71 1.71 -1.77
CA HIS A 26 -21.15 1.63 -1.48
C HIS A 26 -21.53 0.68 -0.31
N GLY A 27 -20.62 0.54 0.68
CA GLY A 27 -20.82 -0.32 1.85
C GLY A 27 -20.35 -1.78 1.65
N HIS A 28 -19.84 -2.13 0.47
CA HIS A 28 -19.27 -3.46 0.17
C HIS A 28 -17.74 -3.41 0.25
N ASP A 29 -17.17 -4.53 0.68
CA ASP A 29 -15.72 -4.73 0.67
C ASP A 29 -15.31 -5.24 -0.72
N GLU A 30 -14.36 -4.56 -1.34
CA GLU A 30 -13.78 -4.88 -2.63
C GLU A 30 -12.31 -5.23 -2.46
N ASP A 31 -11.78 -6.13 -3.29
CA ASP A 31 -10.37 -6.52 -3.30
C ASP A 31 -9.87 -6.66 -4.74
N LEU A 32 -8.86 -5.88 -5.12
CA LEU A 32 -8.23 -5.99 -6.44
C LEU A 32 -7.46 -7.31 -6.58
N LEU A 33 -6.93 -7.85 -5.48
CA LEU A 33 -6.09 -9.06 -5.46
C LEU A 33 -6.92 -10.33 -5.22
N ASP A 34 -8.08 -10.44 -5.82
CA ASP A 34 -8.91 -11.65 -5.83
C ASP A 34 -8.47 -12.66 -6.91
N SER A 35 -7.62 -12.23 -7.84
CA SER A 35 -7.18 -13.00 -8.99
C SER A 35 -5.79 -12.57 -9.49
N PRO A 36 -5.10 -13.44 -10.27
CA PRO A 36 -3.86 -13.06 -10.96
C PRO A 36 -4.01 -11.87 -11.91
N SER A 37 -5.19 -11.67 -12.53
CA SER A 37 -5.43 -10.49 -13.36
C SER A 37 -5.45 -9.21 -12.54
N GLY A 38 -6.04 -9.20 -11.36
CA GLY A 38 -5.98 -8.08 -10.42
C GLY A 38 -4.55 -7.78 -9.96
N LEU A 39 -3.74 -8.83 -9.72
CA LEU A 39 -2.30 -8.66 -9.45
C LEU A 39 -1.60 -8.01 -10.64
N HIS A 40 -1.89 -8.42 -11.87
CA HIS A 40 -1.31 -7.80 -13.07
C HIS A 40 -1.64 -6.31 -13.15
N VAL A 41 -2.90 -5.92 -12.89
CA VAL A 41 -3.33 -4.51 -12.86
C VAL A 41 -2.52 -3.72 -11.82
N TRP A 42 -2.35 -4.27 -10.62
CA TRP A 42 -1.56 -3.64 -9.56
C TRP A 42 -0.09 -3.47 -9.95
N LEU A 43 0.54 -4.52 -10.47
CA LEU A 43 1.93 -4.49 -10.94
C LEU A 43 2.11 -3.47 -12.08
N ALA A 44 1.18 -3.42 -13.04
CA ALA A 44 1.21 -2.48 -14.15
C ALA A 44 1.11 -1.03 -13.66
N GLY A 45 0.25 -0.74 -12.70
CA GLY A 45 0.12 0.58 -12.07
C GLY A 45 1.40 1.09 -11.41
N HIS A 46 2.31 0.18 -11.04
CA HIS A 46 3.61 0.50 -10.45
C HIS A 46 4.80 0.30 -11.41
N GLY A 47 4.56 0.00 -12.69
CA GLY A 47 5.63 -0.29 -13.66
C GLY A 47 6.41 -1.56 -13.35
N LEU A 48 5.81 -2.53 -12.70
CA LEU A 48 6.42 -3.78 -12.25
C LEU A 48 5.98 -5.01 -13.06
N ALA A 49 5.02 -4.88 -13.99
CA ALA A 49 4.44 -5.99 -14.72
C ALA A 49 5.45 -6.72 -15.63
N ASP A 50 6.46 -6.00 -16.15
CA ASP A 50 7.53 -6.61 -16.95
C ASP A 50 8.62 -7.26 -16.09
N ARG A 51 8.60 -7.00 -14.78
CA ARG A 51 9.63 -7.45 -13.84
C ARG A 51 9.21 -8.67 -13.05
N PHE A 52 7.93 -8.77 -12.70
CA PHE A 52 7.42 -9.82 -11.84
C PHE A 52 6.23 -10.52 -12.47
N PRO A 53 6.13 -11.86 -12.32
CA PRO A 53 4.99 -12.61 -12.83
C PRO A 53 3.70 -12.26 -12.07
N ALA A 54 2.58 -12.35 -12.78
CA ALA A 54 1.24 -12.22 -12.19
C ALA A 54 0.52 -13.58 -12.29
N ASP A 55 1.06 -14.58 -11.62
CA ASP A 55 0.52 -15.94 -11.50
C ASP A 55 -0.02 -16.20 -10.08
N THR A 56 -0.51 -17.41 -9.85
CA THR A 56 -1.07 -17.81 -8.57
C THR A 56 -0.03 -17.77 -7.45
N ALA A 57 1.21 -18.22 -7.70
CA ALA A 57 2.26 -18.24 -6.69
C ALA A 57 2.65 -16.81 -6.27
N SER A 58 2.78 -15.90 -7.24
CA SER A 58 3.05 -14.49 -6.99
C SER A 58 1.90 -13.80 -6.25
N LEU A 59 0.65 -14.15 -6.60
CA LEU A 59 -0.53 -13.63 -5.90
C LEU A 59 -0.52 -14.06 -4.42
N GLU A 60 -0.27 -15.33 -4.14
CA GLU A 60 -0.17 -15.86 -2.77
C GLU A 60 0.93 -15.14 -1.97
N ALA A 61 2.12 -14.97 -2.54
CA ALA A 61 3.21 -14.23 -1.90
C ALA A 61 2.84 -12.78 -1.60
N VAL A 62 2.20 -12.08 -2.54
CA VAL A 62 1.75 -10.68 -2.37
C VAL A 62 0.65 -10.58 -1.32
N LEU A 63 -0.27 -11.54 -1.24
CA LEU A 63 -1.29 -11.59 -0.19
C LEU A 63 -0.67 -11.77 1.19
N LEU A 64 0.32 -12.66 1.35
CA LEU A 64 1.06 -12.81 2.61
C LEU A 64 1.79 -11.52 3.00
N ALA A 65 2.43 -10.85 2.06
CA ALA A 65 3.07 -9.57 2.32
C ALA A 65 2.05 -8.49 2.75
N ARG A 66 0.87 -8.44 2.11
CA ARG A 66 -0.20 -7.51 2.48
C ARG A 66 -0.68 -7.73 3.92
N GLU A 67 -0.87 -8.98 4.34
CA GLU A 67 -1.25 -9.30 5.73
C GLU A 67 -0.15 -8.91 6.73
N ALA A 68 1.12 -9.19 6.42
CA ALA A 68 2.26 -8.79 7.25
C ALA A 68 2.35 -7.27 7.40
N LEU A 69 2.23 -6.53 6.30
CA LEU A 69 2.24 -5.06 6.31
C LEU A 69 1.03 -4.49 7.04
N SER A 70 -0.16 -5.09 6.87
CA SER A 70 -1.38 -4.69 7.59
C SER A 70 -1.20 -4.84 9.10
N ALA A 71 -0.62 -5.95 9.57
CA ALA A 71 -0.29 -6.15 10.97
C ALA A 71 0.70 -5.08 11.48
N ALA A 72 1.73 -4.77 10.69
CA ALA A 72 2.78 -3.82 11.06
C ALA A 72 2.28 -2.36 11.16
N VAL A 73 1.41 -1.92 10.23
CA VAL A 73 0.85 -0.56 10.28
C VAL A 73 -0.24 -0.41 11.33
N THR A 74 -0.95 -1.49 11.68
CA THR A 74 -2.02 -1.49 12.68
C THR A 74 -1.46 -1.54 14.11
N ALA A 75 -0.35 -2.24 14.32
CA ALA A 75 0.31 -2.38 15.61
C ALA A 75 1.80 -2.00 15.53
N PRO A 76 2.13 -0.70 15.37
CA PRO A 76 3.51 -0.23 15.31
C PRO A 76 4.29 -0.66 16.56
N GLY A 77 5.50 -1.22 16.35
CA GLY A 77 6.34 -1.72 17.44
C GLY A 77 6.01 -3.14 17.93
N SER A 78 5.01 -3.81 17.38
CA SER A 78 4.72 -5.20 17.67
C SER A 78 5.82 -6.12 17.17
N ALA A 79 6.46 -6.89 18.06
CA ALA A 79 7.49 -7.85 17.69
C ALA A 79 6.96 -8.99 16.79
N SER A 80 5.69 -9.37 16.92
CA SER A 80 5.09 -10.39 16.06
C SER A 80 4.84 -9.86 14.64
N ALA A 81 4.35 -8.63 14.52
CA ALA A 81 4.16 -7.97 13.22
C ALA A 81 5.50 -7.73 12.52
N ALA A 82 6.54 -7.31 13.26
CA ALA A 82 7.87 -7.15 12.73
C ALA A 82 8.43 -8.47 12.16
N ARG A 83 8.25 -9.59 12.88
CA ARG A 83 8.67 -10.91 12.37
C ARG A 83 7.95 -11.30 11.08
N GLN A 84 6.64 -11.05 10.96
CA GLN A 84 5.91 -11.34 9.72
C GLN A 84 6.46 -10.57 8.52
N VAL A 85 6.84 -9.31 8.69
CA VAL A 85 7.49 -8.53 7.63
C VAL A 85 8.90 -9.06 7.34
N ASP A 86 9.66 -9.45 8.37
CA ASP A 86 10.99 -10.04 8.24
C ASP A 86 10.95 -11.38 7.50
N ASP A 87 9.93 -12.22 7.76
CA ASP A 87 9.69 -13.47 7.05
C ASP A 87 9.51 -13.22 5.53
N VAL A 88 8.77 -12.18 5.14
CA VAL A 88 8.63 -11.78 3.72
C VAL A 88 9.98 -11.32 3.16
N LEU A 89 10.75 -10.55 3.92
CA LEU A 89 12.04 -10.03 3.50
C LEU A 89 13.11 -11.12 3.37
N ALA A 90 12.97 -12.25 4.06
CA ALA A 90 13.88 -13.38 3.96
C ALA A 90 13.90 -14.03 2.55
N HIS A 91 12.87 -13.83 1.73
CA HIS A 91 12.78 -14.37 0.35
C HIS A 91 13.62 -13.61 -0.69
N GLY A 92 14.30 -12.53 -0.29
CA GLY A 92 15.17 -11.79 -1.22
C GLY A 92 16.34 -11.15 -0.51
N ARG A 93 17.34 -10.76 -1.30
CA ARG A 93 18.53 -10.07 -0.80
C ARG A 93 19.03 -9.04 -1.80
N ILE A 94 19.78 -8.07 -1.28
CA ILE A 94 20.52 -7.10 -2.08
C ILE A 94 21.98 -7.51 -2.09
N ARG A 95 22.53 -7.67 -3.30
CA ARG A 95 23.94 -7.94 -3.50
C ARG A 95 24.62 -6.73 -4.14
N PRO A 96 25.68 -6.19 -3.54
CA PRO A 96 26.49 -5.17 -4.20
C PRO A 96 27.07 -5.71 -5.51
N THR A 97 27.12 -4.86 -6.53
CA THR A 97 27.65 -5.20 -7.86
C THR A 97 28.68 -4.18 -8.30
N LEU A 98 29.60 -4.60 -9.17
CA LEU A 98 30.47 -3.72 -9.92
C LEU A 98 30.35 -4.08 -11.40
N THR A 99 29.89 -3.14 -12.22
CA THR A 99 29.78 -3.26 -13.67
C THR A 99 30.69 -2.24 -14.37
N ALA A 100 30.70 -2.24 -15.70
CA ALA A 100 31.43 -1.24 -16.46
C ALA A 100 30.93 0.19 -16.23
N GLU A 101 29.64 0.34 -15.85
CA GLU A 101 29.02 1.62 -15.51
C GLU A 101 29.34 2.07 -14.06
N GLY A 102 29.96 1.20 -13.25
CA GLY A 102 30.34 1.50 -11.88
C GLY A 102 29.70 0.60 -10.84
N PRO A 103 29.79 0.99 -9.54
CA PRO A 103 29.18 0.25 -8.44
C PRO A 103 27.64 0.36 -8.49
N GLY A 104 26.98 -0.72 -8.09
CA GLY A 104 25.51 -0.81 -8.05
C GLY A 104 25.03 -1.88 -7.09
N GLU A 105 23.75 -2.19 -7.16
CA GLU A 105 23.10 -3.24 -6.39
C GLU A 105 22.23 -4.11 -7.31
N ALA A 106 22.27 -5.41 -7.09
CA ALA A 106 21.32 -6.35 -7.69
C ALA A 106 20.41 -6.91 -6.60
N THR A 107 19.12 -7.00 -6.91
CA THR A 107 18.18 -7.71 -6.06
C THR A 107 18.02 -9.13 -6.57
N GLU A 108 18.19 -10.10 -5.68
CA GLU A 108 18.10 -11.52 -5.96
C GLU A 108 16.97 -12.13 -5.11
N PHE A 109 16.23 -13.05 -5.69
CA PHE A 109 15.15 -13.79 -5.04
C PHE A 109 15.43 -15.29 -5.15
N GLU A 110 15.13 -16.06 -4.09
CA GLU A 110 15.18 -17.51 -4.16
C GLU A 110 14.12 -18.06 -5.11
N ASP A 111 12.92 -17.44 -5.08
CA ASP A 111 11.82 -17.71 -5.98
C ASP A 111 11.31 -16.38 -6.56
N PRO A 112 11.25 -16.22 -7.89
CA PRO A 112 10.73 -15.02 -8.55
C PRO A 112 9.31 -14.62 -8.13
N ALA A 113 8.49 -15.57 -7.68
CA ALA A 113 7.15 -15.31 -7.16
C ALA A 113 7.12 -14.34 -5.97
N TRP A 114 8.17 -14.31 -5.17
CA TRP A 114 8.30 -13.39 -4.03
C TRP A 114 8.78 -11.98 -4.40
N GLY A 115 9.15 -11.75 -5.64
CA GLY A 115 9.78 -10.49 -6.05
C GLY A 115 8.95 -9.26 -5.77
N ALA A 116 7.66 -9.27 -6.11
CA ALA A 116 6.73 -8.16 -5.87
C ALA A 116 6.44 -7.97 -4.37
N ALA A 117 6.19 -9.07 -3.65
CA ALA A 117 5.95 -9.10 -2.22
C ALA A 117 7.14 -8.50 -1.44
N TRP A 118 8.34 -8.96 -1.74
CA TRP A 118 9.58 -8.47 -1.14
C TRP A 118 9.82 -6.98 -1.43
N THR A 119 9.54 -6.55 -2.67
CA THR A 119 9.72 -5.15 -3.07
C THR A 119 8.78 -4.24 -2.28
N ALA A 120 7.53 -4.65 -2.04
CA ALA A 120 6.59 -3.92 -1.21
C ALA A 120 7.03 -3.89 0.27
N ALA A 121 7.50 -5.01 0.83
CA ALA A 121 8.01 -5.06 2.20
C ALA A 121 9.25 -4.16 2.37
N ARG A 122 10.17 -4.17 1.41
CA ARG A 122 11.33 -3.25 1.42
C ARG A 122 10.91 -1.79 1.33
N ASP A 123 9.90 -1.46 0.52
CA ASP A 123 9.38 -0.09 0.44
C ASP A 123 8.80 0.36 1.79
N TYR A 124 8.15 -0.53 2.54
CA TYR A 124 7.71 -0.23 3.91
C TYR A 124 8.88 0.13 4.82
N LEU A 125 9.99 -0.63 4.80
CA LEU A 125 11.18 -0.27 5.58
C LEU A 125 11.73 1.11 5.18
N ARG A 126 11.73 1.43 3.90
CA ARG A 126 12.12 2.77 3.41
C ARG A 126 11.21 3.86 3.98
N LEU A 127 9.90 3.65 4.04
CA LEU A 127 8.97 4.60 4.64
C LEU A 127 9.23 4.79 6.14
N LEU A 128 9.48 3.69 6.88
CA LEU A 128 9.81 3.75 8.30
C LEU A 128 11.09 4.55 8.57
N THR A 129 12.13 4.36 7.76
CA THR A 129 13.40 5.10 7.90
C THR A 129 13.29 6.56 7.46
N THR A 130 12.37 6.87 6.55
CA THR A 130 12.16 8.25 6.06
C THR A 130 11.36 9.07 7.06
N ALA A 131 10.18 8.60 7.44
CA ALA A 131 9.29 9.28 8.39
C ALA A 131 8.13 8.34 8.78
N ALA A 132 8.34 7.49 9.78
CA ALA A 132 7.35 6.51 10.24
C ALA A 132 6.02 7.17 10.67
N ASP A 133 6.09 8.36 11.28
CA ASP A 133 4.94 9.14 11.73
C ASP A 133 4.08 9.71 10.59
N ARG A 134 4.57 9.62 9.35
CA ARG A 134 3.84 10.03 8.13
C ARG A 134 3.00 8.93 7.51
N ILE A 135 3.13 7.68 7.96
CA ILE A 135 2.25 6.58 7.58
C ILE A 135 0.94 6.74 8.36
N ARG A 136 -0.17 7.00 7.67
CA ARG A 136 -1.43 7.34 8.31
C ARG A 136 -2.62 6.58 7.74
N LEU A 137 -3.54 6.23 8.62
CA LEU A 137 -4.89 5.80 8.26
C LEU A 137 -5.78 7.04 8.03
N CYS A 138 -6.68 6.96 7.07
CA CYS A 138 -7.64 8.03 6.79
C CYS A 138 -8.61 8.23 7.97
N ASP A 139 -8.81 9.48 8.39
CA ASP A 139 -9.71 9.84 9.51
C ASP A 139 -11.22 9.74 9.17
N GLN A 140 -11.58 9.37 7.93
CA GLN A 140 -12.99 9.14 7.58
C GLN A 140 -13.46 7.81 8.19
N PRO A 141 -14.55 7.76 8.99
CA PRO A 141 -14.95 6.58 9.75
C PRO A 141 -15.06 5.28 8.96
N ASP A 142 -15.56 5.35 7.71
CA ASP A 142 -15.75 4.17 6.87
C ASP A 142 -14.61 3.95 5.88
N CYS A 143 -13.47 4.63 6.05
CA CYS A 143 -12.33 4.54 5.14
C CYS A 143 -11.22 3.69 5.77
N ILE A 144 -10.79 2.66 5.06
CA ILE A 144 -9.73 1.75 5.49
C ILE A 144 -8.39 2.04 4.81
N ARG A 145 -8.25 3.18 4.10
CA ARG A 145 -7.09 3.49 3.26
C ARG A 145 -5.97 4.12 4.07
N TYR A 146 -4.76 3.65 3.79
CA TYR A 146 -3.52 4.24 4.28
C TYR A 146 -2.95 5.23 3.25
N PHE A 147 -2.22 6.22 3.73
CA PHE A 147 -1.50 7.17 2.89
C PHE A 147 -0.21 7.63 3.57
N PHE A 148 0.76 8.07 2.77
CA PHE A 148 1.95 8.73 3.26
C PHE A 148 1.72 10.25 3.26
N ASP A 149 1.81 10.88 4.44
CA ASP A 149 1.56 12.31 4.56
C ASP A 149 2.75 13.12 4.05
N THR A 150 2.66 13.57 2.80
CA THR A 150 3.65 14.46 2.17
C THR A 150 3.41 15.94 2.43
N SER A 151 2.41 16.30 3.24
CA SER A 151 2.12 17.70 3.55
C SER A 151 3.24 18.34 4.37
N ARG A 152 3.44 19.66 4.18
CA ARG A 152 4.54 20.40 4.83
C ARG A 152 4.56 20.20 6.35
N ASN A 153 3.41 20.23 6.99
CA ASN A 153 3.28 20.20 8.46
C ASN A 153 2.87 18.83 9.01
N GLY A 154 2.79 17.76 8.18
CA GLY A 154 2.33 16.45 8.63
C GLY A 154 0.89 16.41 9.14
N GLY A 155 0.04 17.30 8.65
CA GLY A 155 -1.32 17.49 9.16
C GLY A 155 -2.44 16.94 8.26
N ARG A 156 -2.12 16.18 7.21
CA ARG A 156 -3.11 15.57 6.32
C ARG A 156 -3.91 14.53 7.09
N ARG A 157 -5.23 14.64 7.06
CA ARG A 157 -6.17 13.78 7.79
C ARG A 157 -6.87 12.76 6.90
N TRP A 158 -6.97 13.01 5.60
CA TRP A 158 -7.74 12.20 4.65
C TRP A 158 -6.85 11.68 3.53
N CYS A 159 -7.12 10.47 3.10
CA CYS A 159 -6.42 9.85 1.96
C CYS A 159 -6.51 10.70 0.69
N SER A 160 -7.63 11.40 0.48
CA SER A 160 -7.81 12.35 -0.62
C SER A 160 -8.84 13.41 -0.24
N MET A 161 -8.61 14.65 -0.69
CA MET A 161 -9.61 15.73 -0.56
C MET A 161 -10.85 15.44 -1.40
N ALA A 162 -10.68 14.90 -2.61
CA ALA A 162 -11.79 14.60 -3.51
C ALA A 162 -12.71 13.50 -2.96
N LEU A 163 -12.13 12.47 -2.35
CA LEU A 163 -12.89 11.32 -1.82
C LEU A 163 -13.39 11.60 -0.40
N CYS A 164 -12.49 11.69 0.56
CA CYS A 164 -12.83 11.72 1.98
C CYS A 164 -12.91 13.13 2.57
N GLY A 165 -12.07 14.07 2.12
CA GLY A 165 -12.06 15.43 2.64
C GLY A 165 -13.36 16.19 2.35
N ASN A 166 -13.90 16.10 1.13
CA ASN A 166 -15.16 16.73 0.76
C ASN A 166 -16.36 16.08 1.48
N ARG A 167 -16.34 14.74 1.67
CA ARG A 167 -17.35 14.02 2.46
C ARG A 167 -17.38 14.51 3.90
N ALA A 168 -16.21 14.65 4.54
CA ALA A 168 -16.09 15.18 5.89
C ALA A 168 -16.53 16.65 6.00
N LYS A 169 -16.30 17.48 4.97
CA LYS A 169 -16.80 18.86 4.93
C LYS A 169 -18.33 18.90 4.84
N ALA A 170 -18.91 18.10 3.96
CA ALA A 170 -20.36 18.02 3.80
C ALA A 170 -21.04 17.58 5.11
N ALA A 171 -20.56 16.50 5.73
CA ALA A 171 -21.08 16.02 7.01
C ALA A 171 -21.07 17.11 8.11
N ARG A 172 -19.97 17.86 8.23
CA ARG A 172 -19.87 18.98 9.19
C ARG A 172 -20.84 20.13 8.86
N HIS A 173 -21.06 20.41 7.58
CA HIS A 173 -22.03 21.43 7.15
C HIS A 173 -23.45 21.02 7.55
N TYR A 174 -23.87 19.79 7.25
CA TYR A 174 -25.20 19.29 7.63
C TYR A 174 -25.42 19.24 9.14
N ALA A 175 -24.40 18.87 9.93
CA ALA A 175 -24.49 18.88 11.38
C ALA A 175 -24.74 20.29 11.95
N ARG A 176 -24.09 21.32 11.39
CA ARG A 176 -24.29 22.72 11.81
C ARG A 176 -25.68 23.26 11.45
N THR A 177 -26.16 22.96 10.23
CA THR A 177 -27.50 23.45 9.81
C THR A 177 -28.63 22.81 10.59
N ARG A 178 -28.47 21.57 11.11
CA ARG A 178 -29.45 20.94 12.00
C ARG A 178 -29.52 21.59 13.39
N HIS A 179 -28.42 22.15 13.89
CA HIS A 179 -28.40 22.81 15.21
C HIS A 179 -28.86 24.27 15.17
N THR A 180 -28.91 24.91 14.01
CA THR A 180 -29.36 26.31 13.84
C THR A 180 -30.82 26.44 13.42
N GLY A 181 -31.54 25.35 13.25
CA GLY A 181 -32.95 25.28 12.80
C GLY A 181 -33.96 24.96 13.92
N VAL A 182 -33.67 25.34 15.19
CA VAL A 182 -34.61 25.29 16.30
C VAL A 182 -34.93 26.71 16.77
#